data_9725491cd767e31c02d8a0cc82a27ded
#
_entry.id   9725491cd767e31c02d8a0cc82a27ded
#
_cell.length_a   1.000
_cell.length_b   1.000
_cell.length_c   1.000
_cell.angle_alpha   90.00
_cell.angle_beta   90.00
_cell.angle_gamma   90.00
#
_symmetry.space_group_name_H-M   'P 1'
#
loop_
_entity.id
_entity.type
_entity.pdbx_description
1 polymer ?
#
loop_
_entity_poly.entity_id
_entity_poly.type
_entity_poly.pdbx_seq_one_letter_code
_entity_poly.pdbx_strand_id
1 'polypeptide(L)'
;DYGWRGLFLVGVLPALLAAWARHGIKEPPMWVKRKEMKKALQARKDAGEKLTAEEEEQLTEAKKFPLAHLFADKKTTITTIALTIMTSVQNFGYYGIMVWLPMILLKEHGLTTKSMSGWMIVTVIGMIAGIFVFGWLCDRLGRKKPYLLFYVCAAAMVYIYVNLGKPIALLFGGAFLGFFCNGMMAGYGTLLSENYTTDARSTAQNF
;
A
#
# COMPACT_ATOMS: atom_id res chain seq x y z
N ASP A 1 -18.05 13.67 28.98
CA ASP A 1 -17.81 12.53 28.06
C ASP A 1 -17.83 12.89 26.56
N TYR A 2 -17.18 14.00 26.24
CA TYR A 2 -17.08 14.44 24.83
C TYR A 2 -15.79 13.98 24.12
N GLY A 3 -14.86 13.32 24.84
CA GLY A 3 -13.51 13.01 24.31
C GLY A 3 -13.50 12.18 23.01
N TRP A 4 -14.26 11.10 22.93
CA TRP A 4 -14.34 10.27 21.72
C TRP A 4 -15.04 10.99 20.55
N ARG A 5 -16.05 11.83 20.84
CA ARG A 5 -16.75 12.65 19.83
C ARG A 5 -15.82 13.71 19.23
N GLY A 6 -14.95 14.32 20.07
CA GLY A 6 -13.92 15.24 19.61
C GLY A 6 -12.94 14.60 18.65
N LEU A 7 -12.53 13.34 18.89
CA LEU A 7 -11.69 12.58 17.97
C LEU A 7 -12.32 12.39 16.59
N PHE A 8 -13.64 12.10 16.54
CA PHE A 8 -14.35 12.01 15.26
C PHE A 8 -14.44 13.35 14.54
N LEU A 9 -14.61 14.47 15.27
CA LEU A 9 -14.58 15.82 14.65
C LEU A 9 -13.21 16.14 14.05
N VAL A 10 -12.11 15.76 14.71
CA VAL A 10 -10.76 15.88 14.14
C VAL A 10 -10.62 15.06 12.86
N GLY A 11 -11.29 13.89 12.79
CA GLY A 11 -11.34 13.05 11.58
C GLY A 11 -12.00 13.74 10.35
N VAL A 12 -12.73 14.84 10.53
CA VAL A 12 -13.30 15.64 9.42
C VAL A 12 -12.24 16.52 8.75
N LEU A 13 -11.16 16.90 9.46
CA LEU A 13 -10.11 17.76 8.91
C LEU A 13 -9.47 17.22 7.61
N PRO A 14 -9.10 15.92 7.51
CA PRO A 14 -8.61 15.37 6.25
C PRO A 14 -9.60 15.47 5.10
N ALA A 15 -10.92 15.36 5.37
CA ALA A 15 -11.95 15.51 4.34
C ALA A 15 -12.02 16.96 3.82
N LEU A 16 -11.88 17.95 4.70
CA LEU A 16 -11.80 19.37 4.30
C LEU A 16 -10.54 19.65 3.49
N LEU A 17 -9.39 19.08 3.89
CA LEU A 17 -8.15 19.15 3.13
C LEU A 17 -8.29 18.51 1.74
N ALA A 18 -8.93 17.35 1.65
CA ALA A 18 -9.19 16.69 0.37
C ALA A 18 -10.12 17.53 -0.53
N ALA A 19 -11.16 18.15 0.03
CA ALA A 19 -12.03 19.05 -0.70
C ALA A 19 -11.27 20.30 -1.20
N TRP A 20 -10.43 20.88 -0.37
CA TRP A 20 -9.57 22.01 -0.75
C TRP A 20 -8.57 21.62 -1.84
N ALA A 21 -7.87 20.50 -1.68
CA ALA A 21 -6.93 19.97 -2.66
C ALA A 21 -7.58 19.72 -4.02
N ARG A 22 -8.82 19.18 -4.03
CA ARG A 22 -9.58 18.93 -5.26
C ARG A 22 -9.89 20.21 -6.06
N HIS A 23 -10.03 21.35 -5.41
CA HIS A 23 -10.25 22.63 -6.08
C HIS A 23 -8.95 23.26 -6.61
N GLY A 24 -7.80 22.96 -5.98
CA GLY A 24 -6.49 23.55 -6.32
C GLY A 24 -5.62 22.71 -7.24
N ILE A 25 -5.80 21.40 -7.27
CA ILE A 25 -4.95 20.48 -8.04
C ILE A 25 -5.53 20.28 -9.44
N LYS A 26 -4.74 20.67 -10.45
CA LYS A 26 -5.07 20.40 -11.86
C LYS A 26 -4.84 18.92 -12.17
N GLU A 27 -5.67 18.39 -13.07
CA GLU A 27 -5.49 17.03 -13.58
C GLU A 27 -4.08 16.84 -14.19
N PRO A 28 -3.43 15.68 -13.98
CA PRO A 28 -2.13 15.41 -14.55
C PRO A 28 -2.12 15.58 -16.07
N PRO A 29 -1.11 16.30 -16.64
CA PRO A 29 -1.07 16.58 -18.08
C PRO A 29 -1.14 15.32 -18.95
N MET A 30 -0.53 14.23 -18.49
CA MET A 30 -0.57 12.94 -19.21
C MET A 30 -1.98 12.36 -19.29
N TRP A 31 -2.77 12.49 -18.24
CA TRP A 31 -4.15 12.01 -18.20
C TRP A 31 -5.04 12.85 -19.13
N VAL A 32 -4.88 14.18 -19.11
CA VAL A 32 -5.62 15.10 -20.00
C VAL A 32 -5.34 14.78 -21.46
N LYS A 33 -4.06 14.73 -21.84
CA LYS A 33 -3.63 14.38 -23.22
C LYS A 33 -4.21 13.03 -23.69
N ARG A 34 -4.20 12.04 -22.80
CA ARG A 34 -4.73 10.71 -23.10
C ARG A 34 -6.22 10.71 -23.31
N LYS A 35 -6.96 11.45 -22.47
CA LYS A 35 -8.40 11.61 -22.58
C LYS A 35 -8.78 12.33 -23.87
N GLU A 36 -8.05 13.37 -24.23
CA GLU A 36 -8.25 14.11 -25.50
C GLU A 36 -7.95 13.21 -26.71
N MET A 37 -6.83 12.47 -26.69
CA MET A 37 -6.50 11.54 -27.75
C MET A 37 -7.56 10.45 -27.94
N LYS A 38 -8.06 9.86 -26.85
CA LYS A 38 -9.18 8.91 -26.91
C LYS A 38 -10.44 9.52 -27.54
N LYS A 39 -10.80 10.74 -27.15
CA LYS A 39 -11.95 11.44 -27.71
C LYS A 39 -11.76 11.72 -29.21
N ALA A 40 -10.57 12.16 -29.61
CA ALA A 40 -10.27 12.44 -31.00
C ALA A 40 -10.33 11.16 -31.86
N LEU A 41 -9.72 10.06 -31.40
CA LEU A 41 -9.78 8.77 -32.13
C LEU A 41 -11.21 8.22 -32.21
N GLN A 42 -11.99 8.35 -31.15
CA GLN A 42 -13.38 7.93 -31.18
C GLN A 42 -14.20 8.77 -32.16
N ALA A 43 -14.04 10.10 -32.18
CA ALA A 43 -14.73 11.00 -33.10
C ALA A 43 -14.38 10.70 -34.56
N ARG A 44 -13.11 10.42 -34.88
CA ARG A 44 -12.68 10.02 -36.23
C ARG A 44 -13.30 8.69 -36.64
N LYS A 45 -13.36 7.72 -35.73
CA LYS A 45 -14.01 6.43 -36.00
C LYS A 45 -15.53 6.60 -36.26
N ASP A 46 -16.20 7.46 -35.48
CA ASP A 46 -17.62 7.72 -35.61
C ASP A 46 -17.93 8.54 -36.91
N ALA A 47 -16.95 9.31 -37.40
CA ALA A 47 -17.03 10.00 -38.69
C ALA A 47 -16.74 9.08 -39.89
N GLY A 48 -16.44 7.79 -39.68
CA GLY A 48 -16.19 6.83 -40.75
C GLY A 48 -14.77 6.90 -41.34
N GLU A 49 -13.85 7.62 -40.71
CA GLU A 49 -12.44 7.63 -41.11
C GLU A 49 -11.78 6.27 -40.80
N LYS A 50 -10.93 5.82 -41.74
CA LYS A 50 -10.11 4.63 -41.49
C LYS A 50 -8.98 4.99 -40.52
N LEU A 51 -9.01 4.38 -39.35
CA LEU A 51 -7.93 4.47 -38.38
C LEU A 51 -6.78 3.56 -38.81
N THR A 52 -5.55 3.91 -38.43
CA THR A 52 -4.42 3.01 -38.58
C THR A 52 -4.55 1.83 -37.62
N ALA A 53 -3.87 0.71 -37.91
CA ALA A 53 -3.90 -0.46 -37.03
C ALA A 53 -3.48 -0.14 -35.58
N GLU A 54 -2.50 0.73 -35.40
CA GLU A 54 -2.04 1.20 -34.10
C GLU A 54 -3.11 2.06 -33.36
N GLU A 55 -3.84 2.92 -34.10
CA GLU A 55 -4.93 3.74 -33.56
C GLU A 55 -6.13 2.89 -33.15
N GLU A 56 -6.46 1.84 -33.90
CA GLU A 56 -7.51 0.88 -33.56
C GLU A 56 -7.15 0.04 -32.34
N GLU A 57 -5.89 -0.39 -32.22
CA GLU A 57 -5.39 -1.11 -31.07
C GLU A 57 -5.47 -0.22 -29.81
N GLN A 58 -5.01 1.03 -29.87
CA GLN A 58 -5.09 1.99 -28.77
C GLN A 58 -6.53 2.25 -28.34
N LEU A 59 -7.47 2.35 -29.27
CA LEU A 59 -8.89 2.55 -28.96
C LEU A 59 -9.51 1.29 -28.33
N THR A 60 -9.12 0.12 -28.79
CA THR A 60 -9.58 -1.17 -28.26
C THR A 60 -9.04 -1.42 -26.86
N GLU A 61 -7.74 -1.17 -26.65
CA GLU A 61 -7.10 -1.21 -25.34
C GLU A 61 -7.79 -0.24 -24.35
N ALA A 62 -8.10 0.96 -24.84
CA ALA A 62 -8.77 1.98 -24.04
C ALA A 62 -10.21 1.62 -23.62
N LYS A 63 -10.87 0.70 -24.32
CA LYS A 63 -12.23 0.20 -24.03
C LYS A 63 -12.24 -1.05 -23.16
N LYS A 64 -11.11 -1.74 -23.05
CA LYS A 64 -11.00 -2.92 -22.18
C LYS A 64 -11.32 -2.56 -20.74
N PHE A 65 -12.01 -3.43 -20.04
CA PHE A 65 -12.27 -3.27 -18.63
C PHE A 65 -10.94 -3.21 -17.86
N PRO A 66 -10.74 -2.25 -16.96
CA PRO A 66 -9.44 -2.03 -16.33
C PRO A 66 -8.81 -3.27 -15.70
N LEU A 67 -9.62 -4.16 -15.10
CA LEU A 67 -9.13 -5.42 -14.53
C LEU A 67 -8.62 -6.40 -15.60
N ALA A 68 -9.10 -6.33 -16.84
CA ALA A 68 -8.64 -7.21 -17.91
C ALA A 68 -7.15 -7.02 -18.23
N HIS A 69 -6.62 -5.82 -18.00
CA HIS A 69 -5.18 -5.54 -18.17
C HIS A 69 -4.30 -6.28 -17.15
N LEU A 70 -4.84 -6.63 -15.98
CA LEU A 70 -4.11 -7.39 -14.96
C LEU A 70 -3.94 -8.87 -15.32
N PHE A 71 -4.76 -9.35 -16.26
CA PHE A 71 -4.82 -10.75 -16.70
C PHE A 71 -4.63 -10.87 -18.23
N ALA A 72 -4.02 -9.87 -18.86
CA ALA A 72 -3.89 -9.78 -20.31
C ALA A 72 -3.02 -10.91 -20.90
N ASP A 73 -1.98 -11.31 -20.21
CA ASP A 73 -1.08 -12.38 -20.62
C ASP A 73 -0.66 -13.25 -19.43
N LYS A 74 -0.10 -14.43 -19.70
CA LYS A 74 0.31 -15.39 -18.67
C LYS A 74 1.33 -14.80 -17.68
N LYS A 75 2.27 -13.99 -18.16
CA LYS A 75 3.30 -13.38 -17.32
C LYS A 75 2.68 -12.35 -16.35
N THR A 76 1.85 -11.45 -16.87
CA THR A 76 1.13 -10.44 -16.08
C THR A 76 0.19 -11.09 -15.08
N THR A 77 -0.53 -12.17 -15.47
CA THR A 77 -1.39 -12.93 -14.58
C THR A 77 -0.62 -13.54 -13.40
N ILE A 78 0.52 -14.21 -13.68
CA ILE A 78 1.35 -14.78 -12.61
C ILE A 78 1.87 -13.69 -11.68
N THR A 79 2.31 -12.56 -12.23
CA THR A 79 2.78 -11.41 -11.46
C THR A 79 1.65 -10.85 -10.58
N THR A 80 0.46 -10.70 -11.12
CA THR A 80 -0.72 -10.22 -10.38
C THR A 80 -1.06 -11.15 -9.22
N ILE A 81 -1.14 -12.45 -9.46
CA ILE A 81 -1.43 -13.44 -8.41
C ILE A 81 -0.34 -13.41 -7.32
N ALA A 82 0.93 -13.40 -7.71
CA ALA A 82 2.05 -13.37 -6.76
C ALA A 82 2.04 -12.11 -5.90
N LEU A 83 1.83 -10.93 -6.50
CA LEU A 83 1.75 -9.66 -5.78
C LEU A 83 0.52 -9.60 -4.87
N THR A 84 -0.63 -10.10 -5.33
CA THR A 84 -1.86 -10.17 -4.51
C THR A 84 -1.65 -11.07 -3.29
N ILE A 85 -1.06 -12.26 -3.45
CA ILE A 85 -0.74 -13.14 -2.32
C ILE A 85 0.23 -12.44 -1.36
N MET A 86 1.28 -11.82 -1.89
CA MET A 86 2.29 -11.12 -1.10
C MET A 86 1.68 -9.99 -0.27
N THR A 87 0.87 -9.12 -0.87
CA THR A 87 0.21 -8.01 -0.18
C THR A 87 -0.84 -8.50 0.81
N SER A 88 -1.60 -9.56 0.48
CA SER A 88 -2.59 -10.16 1.38
C SER A 88 -1.95 -10.76 2.63
N VAL A 89 -0.88 -11.52 2.48
CA VAL A 89 -0.13 -12.10 3.62
C VAL A 89 0.42 -11.00 4.52
N GLN A 90 0.97 -9.94 3.93
CA GLN A 90 1.49 -8.82 4.71
C GLN A 90 0.38 -8.06 5.45
N ASN A 91 -0.75 -7.78 4.79
CA ASN A 91 -1.90 -7.14 5.44
C ASN A 91 -2.47 -8.01 6.57
N PHE A 92 -2.58 -9.32 6.34
CA PHE A 92 -2.99 -10.26 7.37
C PHE A 92 -2.07 -10.18 8.59
N GLY A 93 -0.75 -10.20 8.39
CA GLY A 93 0.24 -10.05 9.45
C GLY A 93 0.12 -8.70 10.16
N TYR A 94 -0.04 -7.61 9.41
CA TYR A 94 -0.21 -6.26 9.96
C TYR A 94 -1.45 -6.16 10.86
N TYR A 95 -2.61 -6.59 10.39
CA TYR A 95 -3.84 -6.56 11.19
C TYR A 95 -3.78 -7.52 12.38
N GLY A 96 -3.17 -8.70 12.21
CA GLY A 96 -2.93 -9.62 13.31
C GLY A 96 -2.13 -8.99 14.44
N ILE A 97 -1.08 -8.24 14.11
CA ILE A 97 -0.22 -7.58 15.08
C ILE A 97 -0.91 -6.33 15.66
N MET A 98 -1.42 -5.44 14.82
CA MET A 98 -1.92 -4.14 15.26
C MET A 98 -3.26 -4.19 15.99
N VAL A 99 -4.12 -5.14 15.65
CA VAL A 99 -5.46 -5.27 16.24
C VAL A 99 -5.45 -6.24 17.41
N TRP A 100 -4.83 -7.41 17.25
CA TRP A 100 -4.93 -8.49 18.22
C TRP A 100 -3.87 -8.42 19.31
N LEU A 101 -2.63 -8.04 18.96
CA LEU A 101 -1.53 -8.03 19.93
C LEU A 101 -1.75 -7.07 21.09
N PRO A 102 -2.28 -5.85 20.93
CA PRO A 102 -2.63 -4.99 22.04
C PRO A 102 -3.60 -5.66 23.03
N MET A 103 -4.59 -6.39 22.52
CA MET A 103 -5.57 -7.09 23.36
C MET A 103 -4.93 -8.25 24.12
N ILE A 104 -4.03 -9.00 23.50
CA ILE A 104 -3.28 -10.08 24.13
C ILE A 104 -2.40 -9.52 25.25
N LEU A 105 -1.68 -8.45 25.00
CA LEU A 105 -0.81 -7.80 25.99
C LEU A 105 -1.58 -7.31 27.22
N LEU A 106 -2.79 -6.77 27.03
CA LEU A 106 -3.67 -6.38 28.14
C LEU A 106 -4.14 -7.58 28.96
N LYS A 107 -4.55 -8.67 28.29
CA LYS A 107 -5.15 -9.83 28.95
C LYS A 107 -4.12 -10.75 29.60
N GLU A 108 -3.02 -11.04 28.90
CA GLU A 108 -2.05 -12.06 29.34
C GLU A 108 -0.90 -11.46 30.14
N HIS A 109 -0.46 -10.24 29.79
CA HIS A 109 0.64 -9.57 30.50
C HIS A 109 0.17 -8.52 31.52
N GLY A 110 -1.14 -8.32 31.68
CA GLY A 110 -1.69 -7.40 32.67
C GLY A 110 -1.30 -5.93 32.47
N LEU A 111 -0.95 -5.54 31.22
CA LEU A 111 -0.56 -4.17 30.92
C LEU A 111 -1.74 -3.22 31.09
N THR A 112 -1.47 -2.04 31.65
CA THR A 112 -2.49 -0.98 31.77
C THR A 112 -2.73 -0.31 30.42
N THR A 113 -3.88 0.34 30.25
CA THR A 113 -4.20 1.14 29.05
C THR A 113 -3.13 2.19 28.75
N LYS A 114 -2.54 2.78 29.79
CA LYS A 114 -1.44 3.76 29.66
C LYS A 114 -0.18 3.11 29.07
N SER A 115 0.19 1.93 29.54
CA SER A 115 1.32 1.16 29.00
C SER A 115 1.10 0.74 27.54
N MET A 116 -0.15 0.42 27.17
CA MET A 116 -0.54 0.13 25.80
C MET A 116 -0.37 1.32 24.87
N SER A 117 -0.76 2.53 25.29
CA SER A 117 -0.54 3.74 24.51
C SER A 117 0.95 3.97 24.26
N GLY A 118 1.79 3.78 25.28
CA GLY A 118 3.24 3.85 25.14
C GLY A 118 3.79 2.81 24.16
N TRP A 119 3.30 1.56 24.25
CA TRP A 119 3.65 0.50 23.31
C TRP A 119 3.30 0.87 21.86
N MET A 120 2.08 1.37 21.62
CA MET A 120 1.66 1.79 20.28
C MET A 120 2.54 2.92 19.72
N ILE A 121 2.88 3.92 20.53
CA ILE A 121 3.76 5.02 20.11
C ILE A 121 5.12 4.49 19.67
N VAL A 122 5.75 3.64 20.49
CA VAL A 122 7.07 3.06 20.19
C VAL A 122 7.03 2.18 18.94
N THR A 123 5.95 1.40 18.78
CA THR A 123 5.73 0.58 17.58
C THR A 123 5.59 1.45 16.32
N VAL A 124 4.82 2.55 16.38
CA VAL A 124 4.68 3.50 15.26
C VAL A 124 6.02 4.17 14.91
N ILE A 125 6.82 4.54 15.90
CA ILE A 125 8.18 5.06 15.65
C ILE A 125 9.03 4.00 14.91
N GLY A 126 8.94 2.74 15.33
CA GLY A 126 9.59 1.62 14.63
C GLY A 126 9.14 1.50 13.17
N MET A 127 7.83 1.61 12.91
CA MET A 127 7.28 1.59 11.55
C MET A 127 7.86 2.70 10.69
N ILE A 128 7.87 3.94 11.19
CA ILE A 128 8.40 5.10 10.46
C ILE A 128 9.88 4.87 10.12
N ALA A 129 10.68 4.46 11.08
CA ALA A 129 12.09 4.13 10.85
C ALA A 129 12.24 3.01 9.80
N GLY A 130 11.39 1.97 9.87
CA GLY A 130 11.35 0.87 8.91
C GLY A 130 11.07 1.33 7.49
N ILE A 131 10.13 2.25 7.29
CA ILE A 131 9.79 2.85 5.99
C ILE A 131 11.02 3.51 5.35
N PHE A 132 11.73 4.35 6.10
CA PHE A 132 12.92 5.03 5.58
C PHE A 132 14.05 4.06 5.25
N VAL A 133 14.35 3.11 6.15
CA VAL A 133 15.40 2.12 5.93
C VAL A 133 15.06 1.20 4.77
N PHE A 134 13.80 0.76 4.66
CA PHE A 134 13.33 -0.06 3.54
C PHE A 134 13.47 0.67 2.21
N GLY A 135 13.05 1.94 2.11
CA GLY A 135 13.20 2.76 0.92
C GLY A 135 14.66 2.87 0.49
N TRP A 136 15.54 3.23 1.43
CA TRP A 136 16.97 3.31 1.18
C TRP A 136 17.60 1.99 0.71
N LEU A 137 17.19 0.87 1.30
CA LEU A 137 17.62 -0.46 0.86
C LEU A 137 17.12 -0.80 -0.54
N CYS A 138 15.88 -0.45 -0.86
CA CYS A 138 15.31 -0.65 -2.19
C CYS A 138 16.08 0.11 -3.29
N ASP A 139 16.53 1.32 -2.98
CA ASP A 139 17.28 2.14 -3.93
C ASP A 139 18.70 1.60 -4.17
N ARG A 140 19.31 0.95 -3.17
CA ARG A 140 20.66 0.38 -3.28
C ARG A 140 20.71 -1.06 -3.77
N LEU A 141 19.80 -1.91 -3.31
CA LEU A 141 19.86 -3.37 -3.52
C LEU A 141 18.81 -3.86 -4.55
N GLY A 142 17.99 -2.94 -5.07
CA GLY A 142 16.82 -3.30 -5.88
C GLY A 142 15.67 -3.82 -5.02
N ARG A 143 14.53 -4.13 -5.63
CA ARG A 143 13.28 -4.42 -4.90
C ARG A 143 13.27 -5.80 -4.21
N LYS A 144 13.73 -6.84 -4.90
CA LYS A 144 13.58 -8.24 -4.43
C LYS A 144 14.29 -8.54 -3.11
N LYS A 145 15.54 -8.08 -2.96
CA LYS A 145 16.35 -8.39 -1.78
C LYS A 145 15.81 -7.77 -0.50
N PRO A 146 15.44 -6.47 -0.45
CA PRO A 146 14.84 -5.85 0.74
C PRO A 146 13.52 -6.50 1.14
N TYR A 147 12.65 -6.84 0.19
CA TYR A 147 11.40 -7.55 0.51
C TYR A 147 11.68 -8.90 1.17
N LEU A 148 12.56 -9.72 0.60
CA LEU A 148 12.93 -11.02 1.18
C LEU A 148 13.50 -10.84 2.58
N LEU A 149 14.44 -9.90 2.77
CA LEU A 149 15.04 -9.60 4.05
C LEU A 149 13.99 -9.22 5.09
N PHE A 150 13.10 -8.28 4.76
CA PHE A 150 12.09 -7.80 5.69
C PHE A 150 11.07 -8.88 6.04
N TYR A 151 10.66 -9.72 5.09
CA TYR A 151 9.76 -10.86 5.37
C TYR A 151 10.40 -11.87 6.32
N VAL A 152 11.66 -12.24 6.08
CA VAL A 152 12.37 -13.18 6.94
C VAL A 152 12.58 -12.58 8.34
N CYS A 153 12.98 -11.31 8.42
CA CYS A 153 13.14 -10.62 9.70
C CYS A 153 11.80 -10.43 10.42
N ALA A 154 10.71 -10.13 9.70
CA ALA A 154 9.37 -10.03 10.29
C ALA A 154 8.94 -11.36 10.90
N ALA A 155 9.10 -12.48 10.18
CA ALA A 155 8.78 -13.81 10.69
C ALA A 155 9.60 -14.16 11.93
N ALA A 156 10.90 -13.89 11.90
CA ALA A 156 11.79 -14.11 13.06
C ALA A 156 11.37 -13.23 14.24
N MET A 157 11.04 -11.95 14.00
CA MET A 157 10.57 -11.03 15.05
C MET A 157 9.24 -11.45 15.68
N VAL A 158 8.29 -11.97 14.90
CA VAL A 158 7.05 -12.53 15.45
C VAL A 158 7.36 -13.68 16.40
N TYR A 159 8.24 -14.61 15.97
CA TYR A 159 8.64 -15.73 16.81
C TYR A 159 9.35 -15.28 18.09
N ILE A 160 10.28 -14.35 17.99
CA ILE A 160 10.99 -13.78 19.15
C ILE A 160 9.99 -13.09 20.08
N TYR A 161 9.08 -12.29 19.53
CA TYR A 161 8.14 -11.49 20.29
C TYR A 161 7.22 -12.32 21.16
N VAL A 162 6.70 -13.43 20.65
CA VAL A 162 5.81 -14.35 21.39
C VAL A 162 6.54 -14.96 22.60
N ASN A 163 7.87 -15.07 22.57
CA ASN A 163 8.66 -15.60 23.67
C ASN A 163 9.17 -14.54 24.67
N LEU A 164 8.82 -13.25 24.46
CA LEU A 164 9.22 -12.17 25.37
C LEU A 164 8.22 -12.10 26.55
N GLY A 165 8.74 -12.26 27.79
CA GLY A 165 7.94 -12.18 29.00
C GLY A 165 8.04 -10.85 29.77
N LYS A 166 9.06 -10.02 29.48
CA LYS A 166 9.32 -8.80 30.24
C LYS A 166 8.66 -7.58 29.56
N PRO A 167 7.93 -6.69 30.29
CA PRO A 167 7.25 -5.53 29.71
C PRO A 167 8.18 -4.61 28.90
N ILE A 168 9.39 -4.36 29.37
CA ILE A 168 10.39 -3.55 28.65
C ILE A 168 10.83 -4.23 27.33
N ALA A 169 11.03 -5.55 27.34
CA ALA A 169 11.39 -6.30 26.15
C ALA A 169 10.24 -6.31 25.14
N LEU A 170 8.98 -6.40 25.58
CA LEU A 170 7.79 -6.25 24.74
C LEU A 170 7.69 -4.88 24.10
N LEU A 171 8.06 -3.81 24.81
CA LEU A 171 8.06 -2.46 24.30
C LEU A 171 9.04 -2.30 23.13
N PHE A 172 10.30 -2.65 23.32
CA PHE A 172 11.31 -2.57 22.26
C PHE A 172 11.07 -3.59 21.15
N GLY A 173 10.66 -4.80 21.50
CA GLY A 173 10.25 -5.82 20.55
C GLY A 173 9.13 -5.35 19.63
N GLY A 174 8.17 -4.57 20.16
CA GLY A 174 7.11 -3.93 19.39
C GLY A 174 7.64 -2.96 18.34
N ALA A 175 8.67 -2.17 18.66
CA ALA A 175 9.33 -1.27 17.70
C ALA A 175 9.95 -2.05 16.54
N PHE A 176 10.71 -3.12 16.81
CA PHE A 176 11.30 -3.95 15.77
C PHE A 176 10.25 -4.72 14.96
N LEU A 177 9.19 -5.18 15.62
CA LEU A 177 8.06 -5.82 14.95
C LEU A 177 7.41 -4.84 13.95
N GLY A 178 7.11 -3.61 14.40
CA GLY A 178 6.60 -2.55 13.54
C GLY A 178 7.55 -2.20 12.40
N PHE A 179 8.84 -2.11 12.69
CA PHE A 179 9.89 -1.81 11.72
C PHE A 179 9.89 -2.80 10.54
N PHE A 180 9.92 -4.10 10.81
CA PHE A 180 9.99 -5.11 9.75
C PHE A 180 8.63 -5.37 9.12
N CYS A 181 7.55 -5.48 9.89
CA CYS A 181 6.24 -5.81 9.34
C CYS A 181 5.64 -4.67 8.52
N ASN A 182 5.86 -3.43 8.89
CA ASN A 182 5.22 -2.28 8.24
C ASN A 182 6.17 -1.46 7.37
N GLY A 183 7.47 -1.55 7.60
CA GLY A 183 8.46 -0.82 6.79
C GLY A 183 8.35 -1.12 5.30
N MET A 184 8.04 -2.37 4.92
CA MET A 184 7.90 -2.78 3.53
C MET A 184 6.65 -2.21 2.82
N MET A 185 5.65 -1.67 3.55
CA MET A 185 4.46 -1.06 2.93
C MET A 185 4.80 0.11 2.00
N ALA A 186 5.84 0.89 2.32
CA ALA A 186 6.28 2.00 1.49
C ALA A 186 6.70 1.59 0.07
N GLY A 187 7.13 0.35 -0.10
CA GLY A 187 7.60 -0.16 -1.39
C GLY A 187 6.50 -0.68 -2.32
N TYR A 188 5.27 -0.91 -1.85
CA TYR A 188 4.23 -1.48 -2.70
C TYR A 188 3.83 -0.58 -3.86
N GLY A 189 3.69 0.72 -3.61
CA GLY A 189 3.35 1.67 -4.67
C GLY A 189 4.36 1.65 -5.82
N THR A 190 5.65 1.64 -5.51
CA THR A 190 6.72 1.55 -6.51
C THR A 190 6.78 0.17 -7.15
N LEU A 191 6.69 -0.90 -6.37
CA LEU A 191 6.72 -2.26 -6.90
C LEU A 191 5.59 -2.52 -7.89
N LEU A 192 4.37 -2.11 -7.57
CA LEU A 192 3.22 -2.22 -8.46
C LEU A 192 3.38 -1.33 -9.69
N SER A 193 3.88 -0.10 -9.52
CA SER A 193 4.07 0.82 -10.65
C SER A 193 5.14 0.36 -11.64
N GLU A 194 6.14 -0.38 -11.19
CA GLU A 194 7.22 -0.92 -12.02
C GLU A 194 6.81 -2.20 -12.79
N ASN A 195 5.87 -2.97 -12.25
CA ASN A 195 5.47 -4.26 -12.84
C ASN A 195 4.28 -4.16 -13.82
N TYR A 196 3.58 -3.01 -13.85
CA TYR A 196 2.42 -2.83 -14.70
C TYR A 196 2.57 -1.67 -15.66
N THR A 197 1.94 -1.79 -16.83
CA THR A 197 1.85 -0.70 -17.81
C THR A 197 1.08 0.49 -17.23
N THR A 198 1.26 1.66 -17.81
CA THR A 198 0.62 2.89 -17.33
C THR A 198 -0.90 2.79 -17.24
N ASP A 199 -1.53 1.98 -18.09
CA ASP A 199 -2.98 1.74 -18.13
C ASP A 199 -3.47 0.87 -16.99
N ALA A 200 -2.69 -0.14 -16.63
CA ALA A 200 -3.04 -1.09 -15.58
C ALA A 200 -2.59 -0.63 -14.18
N ARG A 201 -1.66 0.33 -14.10
CA ARG A 201 -0.98 0.73 -12.86
C ARG A 201 -1.93 1.16 -11.75
N SER A 202 -2.86 2.08 -12.05
CA SER A 202 -3.83 2.55 -11.07
C SER A 202 -4.80 1.46 -10.62
N THR A 203 -5.17 0.57 -11.54
CA THR A 203 -6.02 -0.59 -11.23
C THR A 203 -5.28 -1.59 -10.36
N ALA A 204 -4.01 -1.88 -10.68
CA ALA A 204 -3.17 -2.79 -9.91
C ALA A 204 -2.90 -2.30 -8.48
N GLN A 205 -2.82 -0.98 -8.26
CA GLN A 205 -2.62 -0.40 -6.93
C GLN A 205 -3.87 -0.47 -6.05
N ASN A 206 -5.06 -0.61 -6.66
CA ASN A 206 -6.33 -0.65 -5.95
C ASN A 206 -6.99 -2.03 -5.96
N PHE A 207 -6.39 -3.01 -6.62
CA PHE A 207 -6.81 -4.40 -6.65
C PHE A 207 -6.26 -5.18 -5.47
#